data_bf0618341201795e711d98ef4c750ce3
#
_entry.id   bf0618341201795e711d98ef4c750ce3
#
_cell.length_a   1.000
_cell.length_b   1.000
_cell.length_c   1.000
_cell.angle_alpha   90.00
_cell.angle_beta   90.00
_cell.angle_gamma   90.00
#
_symmetry.space_group_name_H-M   'P 1'
#
loop_
_entity.id
_entity.type
_entity.pdbx_description
1 polymer ?
#
loop_
_entity_poly.entity_id
_entity_poly.type
_entity_poly.pdbx_seq_one_letter_code
_entity_poly.pdbx_strand_id
1 'polypeptide(L)'
;MKKLALLFSLLAGFLFLPQVTTHAAGAGFTAAPIMPSNQNPKQTGYFDIEPKAGSTQTLSLRLQNTSNTNQHVTVTPTDSFSQDNGVIGYTPNTNVHPTDAPVLSKMTTKAQSITLKPKATQDVHFKVTIPKSGFTGRILGAFYV
;
A
#
# COMPACT_ATOMS: atom_id res chain seq x y z
N MET A 1 -29.30 -42.00 37.03
CA MET A 1 -29.71 -41.87 35.61
C MET A 1 -30.23 -40.47 35.27
N LYS A 2 -31.15 -39.87 36.03
CA LYS A 2 -31.69 -38.52 35.75
C LYS A 2 -30.62 -37.38 35.74
N LYS A 3 -29.61 -37.42 36.61
CA LYS A 3 -28.54 -36.41 36.67
C LYS A 3 -27.56 -36.50 35.49
N LEU A 4 -27.38 -37.71 34.95
CA LEU A 4 -26.49 -37.89 33.77
C LEU A 4 -27.15 -37.39 32.48
N ALA A 5 -28.49 -37.57 32.35
CA ALA A 5 -29.27 -37.05 31.24
C ALA A 5 -29.30 -35.52 31.21
N LEU A 6 -29.33 -34.86 32.39
CA LEU A 6 -29.29 -33.41 32.51
C LEU A 6 -27.94 -32.83 32.10
N LEU A 7 -26.83 -33.50 32.45
CA LEU A 7 -25.46 -33.12 32.02
C LEU A 7 -25.29 -33.26 30.49
N PHE A 8 -25.87 -34.31 29.91
CA PHE A 8 -25.76 -34.54 28.46
C PHE A 8 -26.60 -33.53 27.65
N SER A 9 -27.76 -33.09 28.17
CA SER A 9 -28.57 -32.05 27.50
C SER A 9 -27.92 -30.67 27.59
N LEU A 10 -27.20 -30.36 28.69
CA LEU A 10 -26.49 -29.11 28.84
C LEU A 10 -25.29 -29.04 27.88
N LEU A 11 -24.58 -30.17 27.67
CA LEU A 11 -23.43 -30.25 26.73
C LEU A 11 -23.88 -30.18 25.27
N ALA A 12 -25.06 -30.78 24.94
CA ALA A 12 -25.61 -30.71 23.58
C ALA A 12 -26.08 -29.30 23.20
N GLY A 13 -26.57 -28.50 24.17
CA GLY A 13 -26.95 -27.10 23.94
C GLY A 13 -25.80 -26.17 23.57
N PHE A 14 -24.55 -26.50 24.00
CA PHE A 14 -23.38 -25.71 23.68
C PHE A 14 -22.85 -25.92 22.25
N LEU A 15 -23.25 -27.02 21.59
CA LEU A 15 -22.83 -27.33 20.22
C LEU A 15 -23.69 -26.61 19.15
N PHE A 16 -24.79 -25.97 19.53
CA PHE A 16 -25.69 -25.22 18.63
C PHE A 16 -25.56 -23.71 18.73
N LEU A 17 -24.47 -23.19 19.34
CA LEU A 17 -24.22 -21.75 19.27
C LEU A 17 -23.89 -21.35 17.81
N PRO A 18 -24.59 -20.34 17.26
CA PRO A 18 -24.30 -19.86 15.92
C PRO A 18 -22.84 -19.43 15.88
N GLN A 19 -22.07 -20.04 15.00
CA GLN A 19 -20.70 -19.61 14.74
C GLN A 19 -20.75 -18.24 14.10
N VAL A 20 -20.41 -17.22 14.85
CA VAL A 20 -20.21 -15.87 14.31
C VAL A 20 -18.94 -15.92 13.47
N THR A 21 -19.07 -15.98 12.17
CA THR A 21 -17.94 -15.81 11.25
C THR A 21 -17.46 -14.38 11.36
N THR A 22 -16.40 -14.15 12.13
CA THR A 22 -15.67 -12.89 12.11
C THR A 22 -14.90 -12.82 10.79
N HIS A 23 -15.45 -12.09 9.83
CA HIS A 23 -14.68 -11.66 8.68
C HIS A 23 -13.70 -10.60 9.16
N ALA A 24 -12.39 -10.87 9.07
CA ALA A 24 -11.40 -9.80 9.15
C ALA A 24 -11.74 -8.80 8.04
N ALA A 25 -12.21 -7.62 8.44
CA ALA A 25 -12.46 -6.55 7.49
C ALA A 25 -11.09 -6.13 6.93
N GLY A 26 -10.76 -6.59 5.73
CA GLY A 26 -9.64 -6.02 4.96
C GLY A 26 -9.87 -4.53 4.74
N ALA A 27 -8.85 -3.81 4.28
CA ALA A 27 -8.91 -2.35 4.08
C ALA A 27 -10.05 -1.88 3.14
N GLY A 28 -10.82 -2.77 2.56
CA GLY A 28 -11.94 -2.47 1.66
C GLY A 28 -11.51 -2.00 0.27
N PHE A 29 -10.22 -1.94 0.01
CA PHE A 29 -9.64 -1.62 -1.29
C PHE A 29 -8.32 -2.36 -1.50
N THR A 30 -7.85 -2.39 -2.75
CA THR A 30 -6.52 -2.87 -3.14
C THR A 30 -5.78 -1.81 -3.92
N ALA A 31 -4.45 -1.83 -3.85
CA ALA A 31 -3.57 -1.00 -4.64
C ALA A 31 -2.52 -1.89 -5.32
N ALA A 32 -2.27 -1.67 -6.60
CA ALA A 32 -1.28 -2.41 -7.37
C ALA A 32 -0.51 -1.47 -8.31
N PRO A 33 0.80 -1.66 -8.53
CA PRO A 33 1.56 -0.89 -9.49
C PRO A 33 1.14 -1.24 -10.93
N ILE A 34 1.09 -0.21 -11.79
CA ILE A 34 0.98 -0.38 -13.25
C ILE A 34 2.40 -0.20 -13.78
N MET A 35 2.99 -1.31 -14.23
CA MET A 35 4.40 -1.32 -14.64
C MET A 35 4.63 -0.48 -15.88
N PRO A 36 5.60 0.46 -15.86
CA PRO A 36 5.96 1.26 -17.03
C PRO A 36 6.75 0.41 -18.04
N SER A 37 6.86 0.88 -19.27
CA SER A 37 7.55 0.15 -20.35
C SER A 37 9.05 -0.07 -20.12
N ASN A 38 9.68 0.75 -19.29
CA ASN A 38 11.09 0.65 -18.90
C ASN A 38 11.30 -0.08 -17.55
N GLN A 39 10.29 -0.81 -17.09
CA GLN A 39 10.39 -1.66 -15.90
C GLN A 39 11.42 -2.76 -16.10
N ASN A 40 12.22 -3.05 -15.07
CA ASN A 40 13.05 -4.23 -15.04
C ASN A 40 12.16 -5.49 -15.13
N PRO A 41 12.27 -6.32 -16.19
CA PRO A 41 11.36 -7.45 -16.42
C PRO A 41 11.46 -8.55 -15.36
N LYS A 42 12.51 -8.56 -14.55
CA LYS A 42 12.70 -9.51 -13.45
C LYS A 42 11.90 -9.11 -12.19
N GLN A 43 11.37 -7.89 -12.13
CA GLN A 43 10.63 -7.36 -10.99
C GLN A 43 9.18 -7.08 -11.38
N THR A 44 8.23 -7.72 -10.70
CA THR A 44 6.80 -7.61 -11.01
C THR A 44 5.94 -7.07 -9.86
N GLY A 45 6.51 -6.95 -8.66
CA GLY A 45 5.79 -6.54 -7.46
C GLY A 45 6.00 -5.08 -7.05
N TYR A 46 6.98 -4.40 -7.64
CA TYR A 46 7.33 -3.01 -7.33
C TYR A 46 8.02 -2.35 -8.53
N PHE A 47 8.08 -1.02 -8.55
CA PHE A 47 8.78 -0.27 -9.59
C PHE A 47 10.29 -0.44 -9.43
N ASP A 48 10.95 -0.96 -10.46
CA ASP A 48 12.41 -1.04 -10.59
C ASP A 48 12.78 -0.52 -11.98
N ILE A 49 13.18 0.75 -12.04
CA ILE A 49 13.41 1.48 -13.28
C ILE A 49 14.76 2.21 -13.26
N GLU A 50 15.36 2.37 -14.42
CA GLU A 50 16.55 3.20 -14.63
C GLU A 50 16.21 4.43 -15.48
N PRO A 51 15.72 5.52 -14.86
CA PRO A 51 15.33 6.71 -15.60
C PRO A 51 16.57 7.52 -16.02
N LYS A 52 16.45 8.22 -17.15
CA LYS A 52 17.52 9.13 -17.62
C LYS A 52 17.55 10.40 -16.75
N ALA A 53 18.75 10.92 -16.51
CA ALA A 53 18.94 12.22 -15.85
C ALA A 53 18.15 13.33 -16.57
N GLY A 54 17.48 14.19 -15.80
CA GLY A 54 16.65 15.29 -16.30
C GLY A 54 15.31 14.85 -16.92
N SER A 55 15.00 13.55 -16.99
CA SER A 55 13.73 13.06 -17.53
C SER A 55 12.59 13.14 -16.51
N THR A 56 11.36 13.06 -17.02
CA THR A 56 10.17 12.87 -16.19
C THR A 56 9.59 11.49 -16.48
N GLN A 57 9.40 10.71 -15.42
CA GLN A 57 8.79 9.38 -15.45
C GLN A 57 7.40 9.45 -14.81
N THR A 58 6.41 8.85 -15.43
CA THR A 58 5.09 8.65 -14.80
C THR A 58 5.03 7.26 -14.17
N LEU A 59 4.78 7.21 -12.86
CA LEU A 59 4.48 5.98 -12.13
C LEU A 59 2.99 5.96 -11.81
N SER A 60 2.35 4.83 -12.05
CA SER A 60 0.90 4.71 -11.93
C SER A 60 0.52 3.58 -11.00
N LEU A 61 -0.52 3.80 -10.20
CA LEU A 61 -1.12 2.79 -9.33
C LEU A 61 -2.56 2.58 -9.75
N ARG A 62 -2.98 1.33 -9.77
CA ARG A 62 -4.38 0.95 -9.89
C ARG A 62 -4.96 0.73 -8.50
N LEU A 63 -5.98 1.50 -8.18
CA LEU A 63 -6.75 1.38 -6.94
C LEU A 63 -8.09 0.74 -7.28
N GLN A 64 -8.51 -0.25 -6.50
CA GLN A 64 -9.80 -0.92 -6.66
C GLN A 64 -10.51 -0.96 -5.32
N ASN A 65 -11.73 -0.42 -5.27
CA ASN A 65 -12.62 -0.58 -4.14
C ASN A 65 -13.27 -1.96 -4.18
N THR A 66 -12.97 -2.80 -3.19
CA THR A 66 -13.55 -4.15 -3.07
C THR A 66 -14.82 -4.19 -2.21
N SER A 67 -15.15 -3.08 -1.56
CA SER A 67 -16.30 -2.94 -0.67
C SER A 67 -17.58 -2.49 -1.42
N ASN A 68 -18.69 -2.44 -0.69
CA ASN A 68 -19.98 -1.94 -1.18
C ASN A 68 -20.26 -0.49 -0.76
N THR A 69 -19.27 0.19 -0.17
CA THR A 69 -19.36 1.59 0.27
C THR A 69 -18.28 2.42 -0.40
N ASN A 70 -18.43 3.75 -0.40
CA ASN A 70 -17.36 4.63 -0.85
C ASN A 70 -16.12 4.45 0.02
N GLN A 71 -14.93 4.43 -0.61
CA GLN A 71 -13.64 4.42 0.07
C GLN A 71 -12.92 5.73 -0.21
N HIS A 72 -12.44 6.39 0.84
CA HIS A 72 -11.57 7.56 0.73
C HIS A 72 -10.13 7.11 0.91
N VAL A 73 -9.36 7.18 -0.16
CA VAL A 73 -7.99 6.69 -0.21
C VAL A 73 -7.06 7.86 -0.48
N THR A 74 -6.00 7.99 0.32
CA THR A 74 -4.94 8.96 0.09
C THR A 74 -3.65 8.23 -0.25
N VAL A 75 -3.08 8.54 -1.40
CA VAL A 75 -1.79 7.99 -1.84
C VAL A 75 -0.72 9.05 -1.61
N THR A 76 0.26 8.74 -0.78
CA THR A 76 1.33 9.65 -0.37
C THR A 76 2.69 9.10 -0.82
N PRO A 77 3.45 9.80 -1.67
CA PRO A 77 4.84 9.46 -1.93
C PRO A 77 5.67 9.60 -0.65
N THR A 78 6.40 8.56 -0.28
CA THR A 78 7.23 8.52 0.92
C THR A 78 8.64 8.07 0.60
N ASP A 79 9.59 8.57 1.36
CA ASP A 79 10.98 8.16 1.28
C ASP A 79 11.22 6.94 2.17
N SER A 80 12.25 6.16 1.84
CA SER A 80 12.71 5.11 2.72
C SER A 80 13.49 5.68 3.90
N PHE A 81 13.42 5.01 5.03
CA PHE A 81 14.23 5.32 6.21
C PHE A 81 14.63 4.02 6.92
N SER A 82 15.77 4.07 7.63
CA SER A 82 16.19 2.94 8.48
C SER A 82 15.45 3.00 9.81
N GLN A 83 14.85 1.89 10.19
CA GLN A 83 14.24 1.71 11.51
C GLN A 83 15.31 1.26 12.52
N ASP A 84 15.04 1.43 13.81
CA ASP A 84 15.97 1.05 14.90
C ASP A 84 16.36 -0.45 14.90
N ASN A 85 15.48 -1.28 14.32
CA ASN A 85 15.74 -2.73 14.14
C ASN A 85 16.53 -3.08 12.88
N GLY A 86 16.99 -2.07 12.12
CA GLY A 86 17.76 -2.23 10.88
C GLY A 86 16.93 -2.54 9.64
N VAL A 87 15.60 -2.60 9.74
CA VAL A 87 14.69 -2.81 8.60
C VAL A 87 14.41 -1.48 7.91
N ILE A 88 14.25 -1.50 6.58
CA ILE A 88 13.85 -0.32 5.81
C ILE A 88 12.36 -0.08 5.97
N GLY A 89 11.98 1.09 6.46
CA GLY A 89 10.61 1.56 6.57
C GLY A 89 10.23 2.45 5.38
N TYR A 90 8.91 2.48 5.06
CA TYR A 90 8.33 3.29 3.99
C TYR A 90 7.07 4.05 4.42
N THR A 91 6.72 4.03 5.70
CA THR A 91 5.59 4.80 6.22
C THR A 91 5.90 6.30 6.20
N PRO A 92 4.89 7.18 6.13
CA PRO A 92 5.09 8.61 6.31
C PRO A 92 5.78 8.86 7.65
N ASN A 93 7.00 9.38 7.60
CA ASN A 93 7.80 9.67 8.77
C ASN A 93 8.22 11.14 8.76
N THR A 94 7.80 11.89 9.77
CA THR A 94 8.13 13.31 9.94
C THR A 94 9.49 13.53 10.60
N ASN A 95 10.08 12.46 11.16
CA ASN A 95 11.37 12.53 11.88
C ASN A 95 12.58 12.21 10.98
N VAL A 96 12.35 11.99 9.68
CA VAL A 96 13.46 11.82 8.73
C VAL A 96 14.19 13.16 8.57
N HIS A 97 15.47 13.17 8.88
CA HIS A 97 16.29 14.36 8.70
C HIS A 97 16.35 14.75 7.22
N PRO A 98 16.24 16.05 6.91
CA PRO A 98 16.42 16.53 5.55
C PRO A 98 17.78 16.08 5.02
N THR A 99 17.80 15.49 3.84
CA THR A 99 19.02 15.17 3.09
C THR A 99 19.08 16.03 1.86
N ASP A 100 20.29 16.41 1.45
CA ASP A 100 20.53 17.08 0.15
C ASP A 100 20.48 16.08 -1.01
N ALA A 101 20.51 14.79 -0.71
CA ALA A 101 20.36 13.76 -1.72
C ALA A 101 18.96 13.76 -2.34
N PRO A 102 18.83 13.35 -3.60
CA PRO A 102 17.54 13.14 -4.22
C PRO A 102 16.78 12.03 -3.51
N VAL A 103 15.51 12.29 -3.14
CA VAL A 103 14.59 11.34 -2.52
C VAL A 103 13.25 11.37 -3.25
N LEU A 104 12.49 10.30 -3.17
CA LEU A 104 11.25 10.14 -3.95
C LEU A 104 10.25 11.28 -3.69
N SER A 105 10.04 11.66 -2.43
CA SER A 105 9.07 12.69 -2.06
C SER A 105 9.40 14.07 -2.64
N LYS A 106 10.69 14.40 -2.81
CA LYS A 106 11.15 15.67 -3.44
C LYS A 106 11.03 15.64 -4.95
N MET A 107 11.11 14.47 -5.57
CA MET A 107 11.05 14.30 -7.02
C MET A 107 9.65 14.09 -7.56
N THR A 108 8.68 13.78 -6.69
CA THR A 108 7.33 13.34 -7.07
C THR A 108 6.30 14.44 -6.81
N THR A 109 5.21 14.43 -7.59
CA THR A 109 4.01 15.21 -7.29
C THR A 109 3.46 14.87 -5.89
N LYS A 110 2.79 15.84 -5.27
CA LYS A 110 2.26 15.70 -3.89
C LYS A 110 1.24 14.56 -3.77
N ALA A 111 0.90 14.21 -2.53
CA ALA A 111 -0.15 13.26 -2.21
C ALA A 111 -1.46 13.57 -2.94
N GLN A 112 -2.20 12.53 -3.29
CA GLN A 112 -3.50 12.61 -3.97
C GLN A 112 -4.54 11.87 -3.15
N SER A 113 -5.68 12.55 -2.88
CA SER A 113 -6.83 11.94 -2.21
C SER A 113 -7.92 11.66 -3.24
N ILE A 114 -8.44 10.44 -3.22
CA ILE A 114 -9.40 9.91 -4.18
C ILE A 114 -10.58 9.32 -3.43
N THR A 115 -11.78 9.52 -3.95
CA THR A 115 -12.98 8.81 -3.50
C THR A 115 -13.35 7.76 -4.53
N LEU A 116 -13.19 6.50 -4.14
CA LEU A 116 -13.57 5.34 -4.96
C LEU A 116 -15.02 4.95 -4.64
N LYS A 117 -15.89 4.99 -5.65
CA LYS A 117 -17.25 4.45 -5.55
C LYS A 117 -17.22 2.94 -5.27
N PRO A 118 -18.31 2.33 -4.79
CA PRO A 118 -18.40 0.89 -4.57
C PRO A 118 -17.97 0.11 -5.83
N LYS A 119 -17.08 -0.86 -5.67
CA LYS A 119 -16.55 -1.74 -6.75
C LYS A 119 -15.82 -1.01 -7.87
N ALA A 120 -15.60 0.31 -7.78
CA ALA A 120 -14.91 1.07 -8.81
C ALA A 120 -13.40 0.81 -8.81
N THR A 121 -12.80 0.91 -9.99
CA THR A 121 -11.35 0.90 -10.20
C THR A 121 -10.95 2.27 -10.76
N GLN A 122 -9.83 2.81 -10.26
CA GLN A 122 -9.27 4.08 -10.72
C GLN A 122 -7.76 4.02 -10.74
N ASP A 123 -7.17 4.51 -11.83
CA ASP A 123 -5.72 4.66 -11.94
C ASP A 123 -5.30 6.04 -11.45
N VAL A 124 -4.22 6.10 -10.68
CA VAL A 124 -3.62 7.31 -10.11
C VAL A 124 -2.21 7.45 -10.65
N HIS A 125 -1.84 8.66 -11.05
CA HIS A 125 -0.59 8.93 -11.76
C HIS A 125 0.28 9.91 -10.98
N PHE A 126 1.54 9.55 -10.78
CA PHE A 126 2.55 10.39 -10.15
C PHE A 126 3.68 10.69 -11.14
N LYS A 127 3.95 11.98 -11.33
CA LYS A 127 5.11 12.41 -12.13
C LYS A 127 6.33 12.47 -11.23
N VAL A 128 7.36 11.73 -11.58
CA VAL A 128 8.66 11.72 -10.91
C VAL A 128 9.66 12.44 -11.81
N THR A 129 10.17 13.57 -11.38
CA THR A 129 11.16 14.36 -12.12
C THR A 129 12.56 14.04 -11.62
N ILE A 130 13.38 13.51 -12.50
CA ILE A 130 14.75 13.13 -12.19
C ILE A 130 15.64 14.38 -12.25
N PRO A 131 16.53 14.60 -11.26
CA PRO A 131 17.46 15.72 -11.29
C PRO A 131 18.30 15.74 -12.57
N LYS A 132 18.57 16.92 -13.11
CA LYS A 132 19.42 17.08 -14.31
C LYS A 132 20.85 16.59 -14.09
N SER A 133 21.36 16.69 -12.87
CA SER A 133 22.66 16.15 -12.46
C SER A 133 22.68 14.62 -12.41
N GLY A 134 21.50 13.98 -12.46
CA GLY A 134 21.40 12.56 -12.14
C GLY A 134 21.64 12.27 -10.66
N PHE A 135 21.87 11.02 -10.36
CA PHE A 135 22.27 10.54 -9.03
C PHE A 135 23.04 9.23 -9.19
N THR A 136 23.84 8.88 -8.18
CA THR A 136 24.55 7.61 -8.13
C THR A 136 23.89 6.73 -7.08
N GLY A 137 23.74 5.44 -7.36
CA GLY A 137 23.10 4.47 -6.47
C GLY A 137 21.61 4.29 -6.72
N ARG A 138 20.87 3.94 -5.70
CA ARG A 138 19.41 3.66 -5.78
C ARG A 138 18.64 4.60 -4.87
N ILE A 139 17.54 5.10 -5.37
CA ILE A 139 16.54 5.83 -4.57
C ILE A 139 15.43 4.85 -4.23
N LEU A 140 15.20 4.67 -2.94
CA LEU A 140 14.14 3.84 -2.40
C LEU A 140 13.02 4.72 -1.85
N GLY A 141 11.79 4.34 -2.11
CA GLY A 141 10.61 5.03 -1.63
C GLY A 141 9.36 4.21 -1.91
N ALA A 142 8.22 4.71 -1.48
CA ALA A 142 6.94 4.05 -1.71
C ALA A 142 5.83 5.05 -2.02
N PHE A 143 4.75 4.53 -2.55
CA PHE A 143 3.45 5.18 -2.54
C PHE A 143 2.65 4.55 -1.40
N TYR A 144 2.62 5.23 -0.26
CA TYR A 144 1.87 4.80 0.91
C TYR A 144 0.39 5.08 0.69
N VAL A 145 -0.43 4.07 0.95
CA VAL A 145 -1.87 4.11 0.70
C VAL A 145 -2.65 3.82 1.97
#